data_53046e976f604651515351bcc314cc26
#
_entry.id   53046e976f604651515351bcc314cc26
#
_cell.length_a   1.000
_cell.length_b   1.000
_cell.length_c   1.000
_cell.angle_alpha   90.00
_cell.angle_beta   90.00
_cell.angle_gamma   90.00
#
_symmetry.space_group_name_H-M   'P 1'
#
loop_
_entity.id
_entity.type
_entity.pdbx_description
1 polymer ?
#
loop_
_entity_poly.entity_id
_entity_poly.type
_entity_poly.pdbx_seq_one_letter_code
_entity_poly.pdbx_strand_id
1 'polypeptide(L)'
;QLHQNDWFVRHARRILQERGFEQTTATPLEKILLSHPDATRRLRALWALHAINGLSAPLAEKALSDQDESVRGWTITLLCEHGDPTPSLITKIHQLAQNDPSALVRRRIASAAQRLSPTTRVPVVSSLARKTEDATDPNIPLLTWYAAEGAIAADPMRALDVLSANAFAPL
;
A
#
# COMPACT_ATOMS: atom_id res chain seq x y z
N GLN A 1 -20.38 -5.01 6.74
CA GLN A 1 -19.01 -5.47 6.90
C GLN A 1 -18.75 -6.18 8.25
N LEU A 2 -19.72 -6.12 9.19
CA LEU A 2 -19.59 -6.72 10.53
C LEU A 2 -20.12 -8.16 10.64
N HIS A 3 -20.78 -8.69 9.62
CA HIS A 3 -21.36 -10.02 9.65
C HIS A 3 -20.30 -11.12 9.81
N GLN A 4 -20.58 -12.18 10.57
CA GLN A 4 -19.64 -13.29 10.81
C GLN A 4 -19.37 -14.10 9.54
N ASN A 5 -20.44 -14.42 8.79
CA ASN A 5 -20.31 -15.13 7.53
C ASN A 5 -19.79 -14.20 6.43
N ASP A 6 -18.62 -14.52 5.89
CA ASP A 6 -17.92 -13.73 4.89
C ASP A 6 -18.66 -13.65 3.54
N TRP A 7 -19.49 -14.63 3.22
CA TRP A 7 -20.32 -14.60 2.03
C TRP A 7 -21.23 -13.36 1.99
N PHE A 8 -21.93 -13.06 3.10
CA PHE A 8 -22.77 -11.86 3.20
C PHE A 8 -21.94 -10.57 3.13
N VAL A 9 -20.72 -10.58 3.70
CA VAL A 9 -19.81 -9.42 3.64
C VAL A 9 -19.41 -9.12 2.20
N ARG A 10 -19.01 -10.14 1.45
CA ARG A 10 -18.63 -10.01 0.03
C ARG A 10 -19.81 -9.58 -0.83
N HIS A 11 -20.98 -10.20 -0.63
CA HIS A 11 -22.19 -9.86 -1.37
C HIS A 11 -22.64 -8.42 -1.09
N ALA A 12 -22.64 -7.99 0.17
CA ALA A 12 -22.93 -6.60 0.54
C ALA A 12 -21.96 -5.62 -0.11
N ARG A 13 -20.64 -5.93 -0.15
CA ARG A 13 -19.65 -5.07 -0.81
C ARG A 13 -19.91 -4.95 -2.31
N ARG A 14 -20.29 -6.03 -2.98
CA ARG A 14 -20.71 -6.00 -4.39
C ARG A 14 -21.90 -5.07 -4.61
N ILE A 15 -22.95 -5.18 -3.77
CA ILE A 15 -24.12 -4.28 -3.85
C ILE A 15 -23.71 -2.83 -3.63
N LEU A 16 -22.81 -2.57 -2.67
CA LEU A 16 -22.30 -1.22 -2.42
C LEU A 16 -21.53 -0.67 -3.64
N GLN A 17 -20.70 -1.49 -4.27
CA GLN A 17 -19.98 -1.12 -5.49
C GLN A 17 -20.96 -0.80 -6.65
N GLU A 18 -22.02 -1.58 -6.83
CA GLU A 18 -23.04 -1.34 -7.85
C GLU A 18 -23.83 -0.04 -7.60
N ARG A 19 -24.04 0.34 -6.34
CA ARG A 19 -24.73 1.60 -5.96
C ARG A 19 -23.81 2.83 -6.02
N GLY A 20 -22.52 2.63 -5.90
CA GLY A 20 -21.54 3.71 -5.87
C GLY A 20 -21.47 4.46 -4.54
N PHE A 21 -20.90 5.68 -4.58
CA PHE A 21 -20.68 6.49 -3.40
C PHE A 21 -21.97 7.14 -2.90
N GLU A 22 -22.25 6.91 -1.62
CA GLU A 22 -23.28 7.61 -0.84
C GLU A 22 -22.71 7.95 0.54
N GLN A 23 -22.82 9.20 0.99
CA GLN A 23 -22.29 9.65 2.27
C GLN A 23 -22.90 8.88 3.47
N THR A 24 -24.17 8.52 3.38
CA THR A 24 -24.88 7.71 4.39
C THR A 24 -24.30 6.32 4.56
N THR A 25 -23.68 5.79 3.52
CA THR A 25 -22.95 4.51 3.52
C THR A 25 -21.49 4.67 3.91
N ALA A 26 -20.82 5.73 3.44
CA ALA A 26 -19.41 5.98 3.70
C ALA A 26 -19.13 6.25 5.19
N THR A 27 -19.91 7.12 5.83
CA THR A 27 -19.70 7.50 7.24
C THR A 27 -19.65 6.34 8.24
N PRO A 28 -20.57 5.35 8.21
CA PRO A 28 -20.42 4.16 9.06
C PRO A 28 -19.20 3.31 8.73
N LEU A 29 -18.79 3.20 7.46
CA LEU A 29 -17.60 2.47 7.05
C LEU A 29 -16.32 3.15 7.53
N GLU A 30 -16.23 4.48 7.45
CA GLU A 30 -15.13 5.28 8.00
C GLU A 30 -14.98 5.04 9.51
N LYS A 31 -16.11 5.07 10.25
CA LYS A 31 -16.09 4.77 11.69
C LYS A 31 -15.57 3.37 11.98
N ILE A 32 -15.97 2.35 11.21
CA ILE A 32 -15.46 0.99 11.37
C ILE A 32 -13.96 0.95 11.08
N LEU A 33 -13.51 1.55 9.98
CA LEU A 33 -12.09 1.59 9.61
C LEU A 33 -11.23 2.23 10.70
N LEU A 34 -11.68 3.33 11.28
CA LEU A 34 -10.87 4.12 12.21
C LEU A 34 -10.90 3.63 13.66
N SER A 35 -11.96 2.94 14.08
CA SER A 35 -12.16 2.69 15.51
C SER A 35 -12.58 1.27 15.89
N HIS A 36 -12.80 0.36 14.94
CA HIS A 36 -13.19 -1.01 15.31
C HIS A 36 -11.98 -1.77 15.88
N PRO A 37 -12.12 -2.48 17.03
CA PRO A 37 -11.00 -3.18 17.66
C PRO A 37 -10.45 -4.33 16.81
N ASP A 38 -11.30 -5.03 16.06
CA ASP A 38 -10.90 -6.14 15.18
C ASP A 38 -10.36 -5.62 13.85
N ALA A 39 -9.09 -5.89 13.56
CA ALA A 39 -8.40 -5.52 12.33
C ALA A 39 -9.07 -6.08 11.07
N THR A 40 -9.64 -7.28 11.13
CA THR A 40 -10.38 -7.87 10.00
C THR A 40 -11.59 -7.02 9.62
N ARG A 41 -12.27 -6.43 10.62
CA ARG A 41 -13.42 -5.55 10.37
C ARG A 41 -12.97 -4.21 9.78
N ARG A 42 -11.85 -3.65 10.28
CA ARG A 42 -11.25 -2.44 9.69
C ARG A 42 -10.86 -2.68 8.25
N LEU A 43 -10.23 -3.82 7.95
CA LEU A 43 -9.83 -4.19 6.59
C LEU A 43 -11.03 -4.36 5.65
N ARG A 44 -12.12 -4.99 6.11
CA ARG A 44 -13.35 -5.12 5.32
C ARG A 44 -13.99 -3.76 5.03
N ALA A 45 -13.93 -2.82 5.98
CA ALA A 45 -14.41 -1.45 5.80
C ALA A 45 -13.54 -0.68 4.79
N LEU A 46 -12.22 -0.84 4.86
CA LEU A 46 -11.27 -0.28 3.89
C LEU A 46 -11.60 -0.71 2.46
N TRP A 47 -11.78 -2.02 2.24
CA TRP A 47 -12.15 -2.55 0.92
C TRP A 47 -13.52 -2.06 0.44
N ALA A 48 -14.48 -1.89 1.35
CA ALA A 48 -15.79 -1.39 0.99
C ALA A 48 -15.74 0.10 0.61
N LEU A 49 -14.99 0.91 1.36
CA LEU A 49 -14.74 2.32 1.04
C LEU A 49 -14.05 2.49 -0.32
N HIS A 50 -13.03 1.67 -0.58
CA HIS A 50 -12.36 1.68 -1.89
C HIS A 50 -13.33 1.32 -3.01
N ALA A 51 -14.13 0.26 -2.86
CA ALA A 51 -15.08 -0.21 -3.87
C ALA A 51 -16.15 0.83 -4.24
N ILE A 52 -16.51 1.73 -3.33
CA ILE A 52 -17.46 2.83 -3.58
C ILE A 52 -16.79 4.17 -3.94
N ASN A 53 -15.47 4.19 -4.14
CA ASN A 53 -14.67 5.42 -4.31
C ASN A 53 -14.77 6.41 -3.11
N GLY A 54 -14.97 5.87 -1.91
CA GLY A 54 -15.10 6.65 -0.67
C GLY A 54 -13.82 6.75 0.16
N LEU A 55 -12.69 6.20 -0.32
CA LEU A 55 -11.40 6.28 0.38
C LEU A 55 -10.72 7.63 0.08
N SER A 56 -11.08 8.66 0.83
CA SER A 56 -10.47 9.99 0.71
C SER A 56 -8.99 10.00 1.15
N ALA A 57 -8.18 10.96 0.66
CA ALA A 57 -6.78 11.08 1.04
C ALA A 57 -6.55 11.22 2.56
N PRO A 58 -7.31 12.06 3.31
CA PRO A 58 -7.16 12.12 4.77
C PRO A 58 -7.51 10.81 5.49
N LEU A 59 -8.47 10.06 4.97
CA LEU A 59 -8.84 8.76 5.53
C LEU A 59 -7.76 7.71 5.22
N ALA A 60 -7.21 7.73 4.02
CA ALA A 60 -6.11 6.87 3.62
C ALA A 60 -4.84 7.13 4.46
N GLU A 61 -4.49 8.39 4.76
CA GLU A 61 -3.37 8.72 5.65
C GLU A 61 -3.53 8.10 7.05
N LYS A 62 -4.74 8.13 7.60
CA LYS A 62 -5.04 7.45 8.88
C LYS A 62 -4.89 5.93 8.76
N ALA A 63 -5.40 5.34 7.67
CA ALA A 63 -5.29 3.90 7.44
C ALA A 63 -3.83 3.43 7.21
N LEU A 64 -2.98 4.27 6.60
CA LEU A 64 -1.53 4.05 6.50
C LEU A 64 -0.81 4.12 7.86
N SER A 65 -1.46 4.62 8.89
CA SER A 65 -0.95 4.69 10.27
C SER A 65 -1.63 3.69 11.21
N ASP A 66 -2.43 2.75 10.68
CA ASP A 66 -3.11 1.73 11.47
C ASP A 66 -2.07 0.85 12.21
N GLN A 67 -2.43 0.43 13.43
CA GLN A 67 -1.58 -0.47 14.22
C GLN A 67 -1.39 -1.86 13.55
N ASP A 68 -2.36 -2.31 12.76
CA ASP A 68 -2.32 -3.61 12.07
C ASP A 68 -1.62 -3.49 10.71
N GLU A 69 -0.62 -4.34 10.51
CA GLU A 69 0.18 -4.37 9.27
C GLU A 69 -0.63 -4.70 8.02
N SER A 70 -1.70 -5.51 8.16
CA SER A 70 -2.54 -5.89 7.02
C SER A 70 -3.37 -4.70 6.54
N VAL A 71 -3.86 -3.86 7.46
CA VAL A 71 -4.59 -2.63 7.11
C VAL A 71 -3.65 -1.65 6.40
N ARG A 72 -2.44 -1.40 6.94
CA ARG A 72 -1.44 -0.55 6.28
C ARG A 72 -1.08 -1.09 4.90
N GLY A 73 -0.73 -2.37 4.82
CA GLY A 73 -0.31 -3.01 3.57
C GLY A 73 -1.39 -3.00 2.47
N TRP A 74 -2.65 -3.25 2.82
CA TRP A 74 -3.75 -3.17 1.88
C TRP A 74 -4.05 -1.74 1.46
N THR A 75 -3.93 -0.77 2.36
CA THR A 75 -4.07 0.64 2.00
C THR A 75 -3.08 1.04 0.91
N ILE A 76 -1.81 0.65 1.05
CA ILE A 76 -0.78 0.87 0.02
C ILE A 76 -1.19 0.24 -1.32
N THR A 77 -1.62 -1.03 -1.28
CA THR A 77 -2.03 -1.77 -2.49
C THR A 77 -3.14 -1.04 -3.25
N LEU A 78 -4.17 -0.59 -2.54
CA LEU A 78 -5.33 0.08 -3.12
C LEU A 78 -4.99 1.48 -3.65
N LEU A 79 -4.19 2.24 -2.90
CA LEU A 79 -3.79 3.59 -3.31
C LEU A 79 -2.96 3.61 -4.59
N CYS A 80 -2.12 2.60 -4.79
CA CYS A 80 -1.23 2.51 -5.95
C CYS A 80 -1.82 1.65 -7.08
N GLU A 81 -3.11 1.31 -7.05
CA GLU A 81 -3.73 0.44 -8.05
C GLU A 81 -3.65 1.04 -9.47
N HIS A 82 -3.82 2.34 -9.58
CA HIS A 82 -3.87 3.07 -10.84
C HIS A 82 -2.68 4.04 -11.06
N GLY A 83 -1.56 3.82 -10.38
CA GLY A 83 -0.38 4.67 -10.47
C GLY A 83 -0.13 5.50 -9.21
N ASP A 84 0.42 6.71 -9.40
CA ASP A 84 0.79 7.58 -8.27
C ASP A 84 -0.43 8.11 -7.53
N PRO A 85 -0.55 7.86 -6.21
CA PRO A 85 -1.51 8.59 -5.37
C PRO A 85 -1.07 10.06 -5.19
N THR A 86 -1.81 10.79 -4.38
CA THR A 86 -1.48 12.22 -4.10
C THR A 86 -0.07 12.36 -3.48
N PRO A 87 0.61 13.51 -3.67
CA PRO A 87 1.97 13.71 -3.14
C PRO A 87 2.12 13.48 -1.63
N SER A 88 1.10 13.84 -0.83
CA SER A 88 1.11 13.58 0.62
C SER A 88 1.13 12.09 0.93
N LEU A 89 0.33 11.31 0.23
CA LEU A 89 0.27 9.84 0.38
C LEU A 89 1.56 9.17 -0.09
N ILE A 90 2.17 9.65 -1.19
CA ILE A 90 3.49 9.17 -1.63
C ILE A 90 4.55 9.43 -0.56
N THR A 91 4.57 10.62 0.03
CA THR A 91 5.48 10.94 1.13
C THR A 91 5.30 9.96 2.30
N LYS A 92 4.04 9.66 2.66
CA LYS A 92 3.74 8.69 3.72
C LYS A 92 4.18 7.27 3.36
N ILE A 93 3.95 6.82 2.12
CA ILE A 93 4.40 5.50 1.64
C ILE A 93 5.93 5.41 1.67
N HIS A 94 6.64 6.47 1.27
CA HIS A 94 8.09 6.53 1.35
C HIS A 94 8.59 6.45 2.80
N GLN A 95 7.96 7.15 3.74
CA GLN A 95 8.27 7.03 5.17
C GLN A 95 8.06 5.60 5.70
N LEU A 96 7.01 4.91 5.25
CA LEU A 96 6.79 3.50 5.61
C LEU A 96 7.85 2.58 4.99
N ALA A 97 8.30 2.84 3.76
CA ALA A 97 9.41 2.09 3.15
C ALA A 97 10.71 2.20 3.98
N GLN A 98 10.93 3.37 4.59
CA GLN A 98 12.10 3.62 5.43
C GLN A 98 11.97 3.02 6.83
N ASN A 99 10.79 3.07 7.44
CA ASN A 99 10.66 2.93 8.89
C ASN A 99 9.64 1.89 9.36
N ASP A 100 8.80 1.31 8.47
CA ASP A 100 7.80 0.33 8.92
C ASP A 100 8.50 -0.95 9.41
N PRO A 101 8.19 -1.43 10.62
CA PRO A 101 8.82 -2.62 11.18
C PRO A 101 8.37 -3.92 10.50
N SER A 102 7.26 -3.89 9.75
CA SER A 102 6.68 -5.08 9.15
C SER A 102 7.25 -5.40 7.77
N ALA A 103 7.82 -6.57 7.60
CA ALA A 103 8.21 -7.11 6.29
C ALA A 103 7.00 -7.25 5.34
N LEU A 104 5.80 -7.55 5.87
CA LEU A 104 4.57 -7.60 5.07
C LEU A 104 4.26 -6.24 4.44
N VAL A 105 4.39 -5.14 5.19
CA VAL A 105 4.15 -3.79 4.68
C VAL A 105 5.22 -3.45 3.63
N ARG A 106 6.50 -3.70 3.90
CA ARG A 106 7.59 -3.45 2.95
C ARG A 106 7.42 -4.26 1.66
N ARG A 107 6.97 -5.53 1.76
CA ARG A 107 6.61 -6.36 0.60
C ARG A 107 5.47 -5.75 -0.22
N ARG A 108 4.43 -5.22 0.44
CA ARG A 108 3.34 -4.52 -0.25
C ARG A 108 3.81 -3.26 -0.95
N ILE A 109 4.72 -2.51 -0.33
CA ILE A 109 5.33 -1.32 -0.96
C ILE A 109 6.16 -1.74 -2.18
N ALA A 110 7.00 -2.76 -2.09
CA ALA A 110 7.81 -3.26 -3.21
C ALA A 110 6.93 -3.67 -4.40
N SER A 111 5.84 -4.39 -4.13
CA SER A 111 4.86 -4.75 -5.16
C SER A 111 4.15 -3.53 -5.76
N ALA A 112 3.74 -2.58 -4.93
CA ALA A 112 3.03 -1.37 -5.37
C ALA A 112 3.94 -0.44 -6.18
N ALA A 113 5.23 -0.35 -5.82
CA ALA A 113 6.21 0.50 -6.49
C ALA A 113 6.34 0.23 -8.00
N GLN A 114 6.04 -0.97 -8.46
CA GLN A 114 6.05 -1.31 -9.89
C GLN A 114 5.01 -0.52 -10.72
N ARG A 115 3.96 0.02 -10.08
CA ARG A 115 2.91 0.81 -10.73
C ARG A 115 3.12 2.33 -10.62
N LEU A 116 4.07 2.75 -9.78
CA LEU A 116 4.40 4.17 -9.62
C LEU A 116 5.18 4.70 -10.83
N SER A 117 5.09 6.01 -11.08
CA SER A 117 5.93 6.68 -12.07
C SER A 117 7.41 6.54 -11.74
N PRO A 118 8.33 6.58 -12.71
CA PRO A 118 9.76 6.44 -12.46
C PRO A 118 10.29 7.42 -11.40
N THR A 119 9.84 8.67 -11.45
CA THR A 119 10.26 9.72 -10.50
C THR A 119 9.85 9.44 -9.06
N THR A 120 8.65 8.90 -8.86
CA THR A 120 8.11 8.52 -7.55
C THR A 120 8.70 7.20 -7.04
N ARG A 121 8.95 6.28 -7.95
CA ARG A 121 9.42 4.91 -7.68
C ARG A 121 10.83 4.88 -7.10
N VAL A 122 11.77 5.64 -7.69
CA VAL A 122 13.19 5.60 -7.33
C VAL A 122 13.47 5.81 -5.83
N PRO A 123 12.94 6.86 -5.16
CA PRO A 123 13.17 7.05 -3.73
C PRO A 123 12.62 5.89 -2.88
N VAL A 124 11.46 5.34 -3.25
CA VAL A 124 10.83 4.21 -2.54
C VAL A 124 11.69 2.96 -2.65
N VAL A 125 12.13 2.62 -3.88
CA VAL A 125 13.00 1.48 -4.16
C VAL A 125 14.33 1.61 -3.42
N SER A 126 14.98 2.79 -3.45
CA SER A 126 16.21 3.05 -2.71
C SER A 126 16.06 2.79 -1.21
N SER A 127 14.91 3.15 -0.64
CA SER A 127 14.66 2.94 0.79
C SER A 127 14.50 1.46 1.13
N LEU A 128 13.77 0.71 0.32
CA LEU A 128 13.60 -0.74 0.48
C LEU A 128 14.93 -1.47 0.30
N ALA A 129 15.71 -1.08 -0.71
CA ALA A 129 16.98 -1.71 -1.03
C ALA A 129 18.03 -1.59 0.09
N ARG A 130 17.90 -0.62 1.00
CA ARG A 130 18.76 -0.46 2.18
C ARG A 130 18.36 -1.32 3.37
N LYS A 131 17.26 -2.07 3.27
CA LYS A 131 16.76 -2.94 4.35
C LYS A 131 17.46 -4.30 4.32
N THR A 132 18.63 -4.38 4.97
CA THR A 132 19.43 -5.62 5.02
C THR A 132 18.71 -6.77 5.70
N GLU A 133 17.78 -6.47 6.62
CA GLU A 133 16.94 -7.47 7.27
C GLU A 133 16.01 -8.21 6.31
N ASP A 134 15.71 -7.63 5.15
CA ASP A 134 14.86 -8.23 4.13
C ASP A 134 15.64 -9.04 3.08
N ALA A 135 16.98 -9.08 3.15
CA ALA A 135 17.83 -9.74 2.15
C ALA A 135 17.52 -11.24 1.96
N THR A 136 17.03 -11.89 3.01
CA THR A 136 16.65 -13.32 2.99
C THR A 136 15.16 -13.57 2.80
N ASP A 137 14.34 -12.50 2.65
CA ASP A 137 12.91 -12.67 2.34
C ASP A 137 12.77 -13.21 0.90
N PRO A 138 11.94 -14.24 0.68
CA PRO A 138 11.83 -14.87 -0.64
C PRO A 138 11.22 -13.95 -1.73
N ASN A 139 10.59 -12.85 -1.36
CA ASN A 139 9.85 -12.00 -2.30
C ASN A 139 10.35 -10.55 -2.33
N ILE A 140 10.72 -9.96 -1.19
CA ILE A 140 11.02 -8.52 -1.13
C ILE A 140 12.18 -8.13 -2.05
N PRO A 141 13.33 -8.84 -2.08
CA PRO A 141 14.42 -8.50 -2.97
C PRO A 141 14.00 -8.54 -4.45
N LEU A 142 13.28 -9.60 -4.83
CA LEU A 142 12.82 -9.78 -6.20
C LEU A 142 11.80 -8.72 -6.64
N LEU A 143 10.83 -8.39 -5.79
CA LEU A 143 9.83 -7.34 -6.05
C LEU A 143 10.48 -5.95 -6.11
N THR A 144 11.47 -5.71 -5.26
CA THR A 144 12.26 -4.46 -5.26
C THR A 144 13.08 -4.34 -6.55
N TRP A 145 13.68 -5.43 -7.00
CA TRP A 145 14.39 -5.50 -8.29
C TRP A 145 13.45 -5.19 -9.47
N TYR A 146 12.30 -5.83 -9.57
CA TYR A 146 11.33 -5.54 -10.64
C TYR A 146 10.86 -4.08 -10.63
N ALA A 147 10.71 -3.49 -9.46
CA ALA A 147 10.41 -2.07 -9.37
C ALA A 147 11.60 -1.20 -9.81
N ALA A 148 12.84 -1.59 -9.49
CA ALA A 148 14.05 -0.90 -9.92
C ALA A 148 14.24 -0.96 -11.44
N GLU A 149 14.08 -2.13 -12.05
CA GLU A 149 14.28 -2.37 -13.48
C GLU A 149 13.53 -1.36 -14.35
N GLY A 150 12.24 -1.15 -14.08
CA GLY A 150 11.44 -0.17 -14.82
C GLY A 150 11.88 1.29 -14.62
N ALA A 151 12.54 1.62 -13.50
CA ALA A 151 13.12 2.94 -13.27
C ALA A 151 14.48 3.10 -13.98
N ILE A 152 15.29 2.05 -14.00
CA ILE A 152 16.59 1.98 -14.71
C ILE A 152 16.39 2.19 -16.21
N ALA A 153 15.41 1.53 -16.79
CA ALA A 153 15.09 1.67 -18.21
C ALA A 153 14.67 3.11 -18.59
N ALA A 154 14.04 3.82 -17.66
CA ALA A 154 13.59 5.20 -17.89
C ALA A 154 14.70 6.25 -17.68
N ASP A 155 15.62 6.05 -16.72
CA ASP A 155 16.74 6.95 -16.40
C ASP A 155 17.93 6.15 -15.84
N PRO A 156 18.86 5.70 -16.71
CA PRO A 156 20.02 4.89 -16.29
C PRO A 156 20.96 5.59 -15.31
N MET A 157 21.13 6.92 -15.41
CA MET A 157 22.02 7.67 -14.52
C MET A 157 21.48 7.72 -13.09
N ARG A 158 20.19 7.98 -12.97
CA ARG A 158 19.49 7.95 -11.66
C ARG A 158 19.43 6.54 -11.07
N ALA A 159 19.44 5.54 -11.91
CA ALA A 159 19.50 4.13 -11.49
C ALA A 159 20.83 3.77 -10.84
N LEU A 160 21.95 4.34 -11.31
CA LEU A 160 23.26 4.16 -10.70
C LEU A 160 23.28 4.68 -9.24
N ASP A 161 22.56 5.77 -8.95
CA ASP A 161 22.41 6.27 -7.58
C ASP A 161 21.69 5.26 -6.67
N VAL A 162 20.69 4.55 -7.23
CA VAL A 162 19.97 3.49 -6.49
C VAL A 162 20.86 2.27 -6.27
N LEU A 163 21.63 1.86 -7.27
CA LEU A 163 22.52 0.70 -7.22
C LEU A 163 23.77 0.98 -6.37
N SER A 164 24.33 2.20 -6.43
CA SER A 164 25.47 2.61 -5.63
C SER A 164 25.16 2.74 -4.13
N ALA A 165 23.89 2.83 -3.77
CA ALA A 165 23.44 2.84 -2.37
C ALA A 165 23.61 1.49 -1.64
N ASN A 166 24.22 0.49 -2.30
CA ASN A 166 24.70 -0.80 -1.75
C ASN A 166 23.68 -1.62 -0.94
N ALA A 167 22.58 -1.93 -1.56
CA ALA A 167 21.61 -2.66 -0.79
C ALA A 167 21.10 -3.96 -1.42
N PHE A 168 21.53 -4.27 -2.62
CA PHE A 168 21.35 -5.63 -3.12
C PHE A 168 22.52 -6.46 -2.59
N ALA A 169 22.30 -7.18 -1.47
CA ALA A 169 23.19 -8.28 -1.13
C ALA A 169 23.29 -9.20 -2.37
N PRO A 170 24.48 -9.68 -2.73
CA PRO A 170 24.62 -10.55 -3.89
C PRO A 170 23.70 -11.76 -3.72
N LEU A 171 22.84 -11.97 -4.71
CA LEU A 171 22.05 -13.19 -4.86
C LEU A 171 23.00 -14.41 -4.97
#